data_52043015bdea30ed4c114b70a0ff0fc8
#
_entry.id   52043015bdea30ed4c114b70a0ff0fc8
#
_cell.length_a   1.000
_cell.length_b   1.000
_cell.length_c   1.000
_cell.angle_alpha   90.00
_cell.angle_beta   90.00
_cell.angle_gamma   90.00
#
_symmetry.space_group_name_H-M   'P 1'
#
loop_
_entity.id
_entity.type
_entity.pdbx_description
1 polymer ?
#
loop_
_entity_poly.entity_id
_entity_poly.type
_entity_poly.pdbx_seq_one_letter_code
_entity_poly.pdbx_strand_id
1 'polypeptide(L)'
;MPIVDRIADMQAEVAAWRRDIHAHPEILFEVHRTAASVAEKLKAFGCDEVVSGIGRTGVVGVIRGRKANGAGKVIGLRADMDALPMDEETNLPYRSKNPGMMHACGHDGHTAMLLGAAKYLAETRNFAGTAVVIFQPAEEGGGGGREAKRQQQGSKLHCPLMML
;
A
#
# COMPACT_ATOMS: atom_id res chain seq x y z
N MET A 1 14.14 12.62 -16.54
CA MET A 1 13.04 11.89 -17.21
C MET A 1 11.80 12.74 -17.14
N PRO A 2 11.02 12.89 -18.21
CA PRO A 2 9.76 13.62 -18.14
C PRO A 2 8.80 12.88 -17.19
N ILE A 3 8.16 13.63 -16.31
CA ILE A 3 7.09 13.12 -15.45
C ILE A 3 5.86 12.92 -16.35
N VAL A 4 5.16 11.79 -16.18
CA VAL A 4 3.87 11.58 -16.86
C VAL A 4 2.88 12.61 -16.32
N ASP A 5 2.29 13.43 -17.18
CA ASP A 5 1.41 14.54 -16.79
C ASP A 5 0.33 14.13 -15.79
N ARG A 6 -0.30 12.97 -16.02
CA ARG A 6 -1.32 12.44 -15.09
C ARG A 6 -0.78 12.18 -13.67
N ILE A 7 0.50 11.79 -13.54
CA ILE A 7 1.12 11.59 -12.22
C ILE A 7 1.39 12.95 -11.55
N ALA A 8 1.79 13.95 -12.34
CA ALA A 8 1.95 15.32 -11.85
C ALA A 8 0.61 15.89 -11.34
N ASP A 9 -0.48 15.68 -12.06
CA ASP A 9 -1.83 16.11 -11.66
C ASP A 9 -2.29 15.50 -10.33
N MET A 10 -1.84 14.30 -10.00
CA MET A 10 -2.18 13.62 -8.74
C MET A 10 -1.33 14.06 -7.54
N GLN A 11 -0.31 14.90 -7.72
CA GLN A 11 0.65 15.25 -6.68
C GLN A 11 -0.02 15.76 -5.40
N ALA A 12 -0.96 16.68 -5.52
CA ALA A 12 -1.65 17.28 -4.37
C ALA A 12 -2.48 16.23 -3.60
N GLU A 13 -3.14 15.33 -4.32
CA GLU A 13 -3.95 14.26 -3.74
C GLU A 13 -3.08 13.22 -3.02
N VAL A 14 -2.00 12.78 -3.64
CA VAL A 14 -1.03 11.83 -3.05
C VAL A 14 -0.36 12.44 -1.82
N ALA A 15 -0.01 13.73 -1.86
CA ALA A 15 0.53 14.44 -0.72
C ALA A 15 -0.48 14.55 0.43
N ALA A 16 -1.77 14.73 0.13
CA ALA A 16 -2.83 14.73 1.14
C ALA A 16 -2.98 13.36 1.82
N TRP A 17 -2.93 12.26 1.07
CA TRP A 17 -2.93 10.90 1.64
C TRP A 17 -1.74 10.66 2.54
N ARG A 18 -0.53 11.05 2.09
CA ARG A 18 0.67 10.94 2.90
C ARG A 18 0.52 11.68 4.23
N ARG A 19 0.08 12.94 4.19
CA ARG A 19 -0.07 13.78 5.39
C ARG A 19 -1.14 13.23 6.35
N ASP A 20 -2.20 12.66 5.83
CA ASP A 20 -3.23 12.01 6.64
C ASP A 20 -2.70 10.75 7.35
N ILE A 21 -1.94 9.91 6.65
CA ILE A 21 -1.28 8.73 7.23
C ILE A 21 -0.25 9.20 8.28
N HIS A 22 0.57 10.18 7.94
CA HIS A 22 1.59 10.75 8.84
C HIS A 22 1.00 11.27 10.16
N ALA A 23 -0.14 11.94 10.08
CA ALA A 23 -0.83 12.47 11.25
C ALA A 23 -1.47 11.40 12.15
N HIS A 24 -1.63 10.18 11.66
CA HIS A 24 -2.28 9.08 12.38
C HIS A 24 -1.44 7.79 12.31
N PRO A 25 -0.20 7.82 12.82
CA PRO A 25 0.70 6.67 12.78
C PRO A 25 0.16 5.52 13.61
N GLU A 26 0.35 4.31 13.09
CA GLU A 26 0.01 3.04 13.73
C GLU A 26 1.23 2.13 13.66
N ILE A 27 1.48 1.28 14.66
CA ILE A 27 2.70 0.48 14.76
C ILE A 27 2.47 -1.01 14.49
N LEU A 28 3.48 -1.65 13.93
CA LEU A 28 3.55 -3.09 13.69
C LEU A 28 2.29 -3.64 12.98
N PHE A 29 1.57 -4.55 13.62
CA PHE A 29 0.37 -5.18 13.08
C PHE A 29 -0.93 -4.38 13.34
N GLU A 30 -0.88 -3.32 14.15
CA GLU A 30 -2.06 -2.55 14.57
C GLU A 30 -2.38 -1.40 13.59
N VAL A 31 -2.08 -1.59 12.29
CA VAL A 31 -2.28 -0.61 11.22
C VAL A 31 -3.70 -0.65 10.63
N HIS A 32 -4.69 -0.77 11.49
CA HIS A 32 -6.09 -1.00 11.09
C HIS A 32 -6.70 0.17 10.30
N ARG A 33 -6.47 1.41 10.75
CA ARG A 33 -6.97 2.61 10.08
C ARG A 33 -6.33 2.79 8.72
N THR A 34 -5.01 2.67 8.66
CA THR A 34 -4.23 2.78 7.42
C THR A 34 -4.65 1.70 6.43
N ALA A 35 -4.76 0.45 6.86
CA ALA A 35 -5.19 -0.67 6.04
C ALA A 35 -6.62 -0.49 5.49
N ALA A 36 -7.55 -0.02 6.32
CA ALA A 36 -8.93 0.26 5.89
C ALA A 36 -8.97 1.35 4.82
N SER A 37 -8.23 2.46 5.03
CA SER A 37 -8.12 3.56 4.07
C SER A 37 -7.50 3.11 2.74
N VAL A 38 -6.46 2.27 2.79
CA VAL A 38 -5.84 1.67 1.59
C VAL A 38 -6.85 0.81 0.85
N ALA A 39 -7.54 -0.11 1.52
CA ALA A 39 -8.51 -1.00 0.89
C ALA A 39 -9.68 -0.23 0.24
N GLU A 40 -10.18 0.81 0.89
CA GLU A 40 -11.22 1.68 0.37
C GLU A 40 -10.75 2.38 -0.93
N LYS A 41 -9.55 2.98 -0.91
CA LYS A 41 -8.98 3.65 -2.08
C LYS A 41 -8.76 2.69 -3.25
N LEU A 42 -8.20 1.50 -3.02
CA LEU A 42 -7.99 0.51 -4.07
C LEU A 42 -9.32 0.08 -4.73
N LYS A 43 -10.38 -0.09 -3.94
CA LYS A 43 -11.74 -0.36 -4.46
C LYS A 43 -12.25 0.81 -5.30
N ALA A 44 -12.10 2.04 -4.80
CA ALA A 44 -12.52 3.26 -5.50
C ALA A 44 -11.75 3.47 -6.82
N PHE A 45 -10.48 3.07 -6.89
CA PHE A 45 -9.67 3.12 -8.13
C PHE A 45 -10.10 2.08 -9.16
N GLY A 46 -10.93 1.11 -8.78
CA GLY A 46 -11.39 0.04 -9.65
C GLY A 46 -10.36 -1.09 -9.83
N CYS A 47 -9.59 -1.41 -8.80
CA CYS A 47 -8.79 -2.64 -8.79
C CYS A 47 -9.70 -3.86 -9.00
N ASP A 48 -9.23 -4.84 -9.76
CA ASP A 48 -10.03 -6.03 -10.11
C ASP A 48 -10.33 -6.90 -8.88
N GLU A 49 -9.40 -6.94 -7.93
CA GLU A 49 -9.54 -7.64 -6.65
C GLU A 49 -8.88 -6.81 -5.55
N VAL A 50 -9.47 -6.80 -4.36
CA VAL A 50 -8.88 -6.20 -3.15
C VAL A 50 -9.10 -7.16 -1.98
N VAL A 51 -8.01 -7.65 -1.42
CA VAL A 51 -8.00 -8.59 -0.29
C VAL A 51 -7.36 -7.91 0.91
N SER A 52 -8.05 -7.90 2.05
CA SER A 52 -7.56 -7.38 3.33
C SER A 52 -7.30 -8.50 4.32
N GLY A 53 -6.51 -8.22 5.35
CA GLY A 53 -6.21 -9.18 6.43
C GLY A 53 -5.03 -10.11 6.10
N ILE A 54 -4.27 -9.85 5.06
CA ILE A 54 -3.06 -10.61 4.73
C ILE A 54 -1.96 -10.29 5.75
N GLY A 55 -1.42 -11.32 6.43
CA GLY A 55 -0.48 -11.10 7.53
C GLY A 55 -1.09 -10.23 8.64
N ARG A 56 -2.34 -10.46 9.00
CA ARG A 56 -3.23 -9.79 9.96
C ARG A 56 -3.91 -8.54 9.40
N THR A 57 -3.17 -7.50 9.02
CA THR A 57 -3.72 -6.19 8.59
C THR A 57 -3.26 -5.76 7.20
N GLY A 58 -2.46 -6.57 6.50
CA GLY A 58 -2.02 -6.22 5.15
C GLY A 58 -3.14 -6.21 4.13
N VAL A 59 -2.93 -5.44 3.07
CA VAL A 59 -3.89 -5.28 1.97
C VAL A 59 -3.20 -5.57 0.65
N VAL A 60 -3.88 -6.30 -0.23
CA VAL A 60 -3.40 -6.63 -1.58
C VAL A 60 -4.44 -6.22 -2.59
N GLY A 61 -4.01 -5.48 -3.62
CA GLY A 61 -4.82 -5.13 -4.77
C GLY A 61 -4.29 -5.78 -6.05
N VAL A 62 -5.18 -6.22 -6.92
CA VAL A 62 -4.84 -6.79 -8.23
C VAL A 62 -5.35 -5.88 -9.33
N ILE A 63 -4.50 -5.58 -10.31
CA ILE A 63 -4.84 -4.74 -11.45
C ILE A 63 -4.41 -5.47 -12.72
N ARG A 64 -5.36 -5.84 -13.57
CA ARG A 64 -5.10 -6.52 -14.85
C ARG A 64 -4.95 -5.50 -15.97
N GLY A 65 -3.83 -5.55 -16.68
CA GLY A 65 -3.59 -4.75 -17.86
C GLY A 65 -4.48 -5.18 -19.02
N ARG A 66 -4.67 -4.28 -19.99
CA ARG A 66 -5.53 -4.53 -21.17
C ARG A 66 -4.75 -4.87 -22.43
N LYS A 67 -3.40 -4.82 -22.43
CA LYS A 67 -2.60 -5.17 -23.59
C LYS A 67 -2.44 -6.69 -23.75
N ALA A 68 -2.56 -7.19 -24.97
CA ALA A 68 -2.65 -8.62 -25.28
C ALA A 68 -1.34 -9.43 -25.02
N ASN A 69 -0.16 -8.80 -25.04
CA ASN A 69 1.13 -9.52 -25.09
C ASN A 69 1.73 -9.86 -23.71
N GLY A 70 0.93 -9.97 -22.66
CA GLY A 70 1.42 -10.19 -21.30
C GLY A 70 0.76 -11.32 -20.54
N ALA A 71 0.15 -12.27 -21.23
CA ALA A 71 -0.49 -13.41 -20.58
C ALA A 71 0.50 -14.13 -19.62
N GLY A 72 0.10 -14.28 -18.36
CA GLY A 72 0.88 -14.95 -17.33
C GLY A 72 2.01 -14.14 -16.70
N LYS A 73 2.30 -12.90 -17.14
CA LYS A 73 3.29 -12.04 -16.48
C LYS A 73 2.67 -11.31 -15.29
N VAL A 74 3.32 -11.39 -14.15
CA VAL A 74 2.89 -10.73 -12.91
C VAL A 74 4.05 -9.92 -12.34
N ILE A 75 3.77 -8.69 -11.88
CA ILE A 75 4.72 -7.87 -11.13
C ILE A 75 4.12 -7.53 -9.78
N GLY A 76 4.89 -7.70 -8.70
CA GLY A 76 4.57 -7.25 -7.36
C GLY A 76 5.20 -5.89 -7.06
N LEU A 77 4.39 -4.95 -6.57
CA LEU A 77 4.84 -3.67 -6.04
C LEU A 77 4.50 -3.61 -4.55
N ARG A 78 5.48 -3.32 -3.69
CA ARG A 78 5.31 -3.38 -2.24
C ARG A 78 5.55 -2.03 -1.59
N ALA A 79 4.72 -1.70 -0.60
CA ALA A 79 4.95 -0.66 0.39
C ALA A 79 4.67 -1.22 1.80
N ASP A 80 5.37 -0.67 2.78
CA ASP A 80 5.13 -0.90 4.20
C ASP A 80 4.20 0.19 4.76
N MET A 81 3.51 -0.11 5.87
CA MET A 81 2.48 0.78 6.43
C MET A 81 2.73 1.21 7.88
N ASP A 82 3.59 0.51 8.60
CA ASP A 82 3.77 0.72 10.03
C ASP A 82 4.71 1.90 10.34
N ALA A 83 4.51 2.50 11.51
CA ALA A 83 5.29 3.59 12.07
C ALA A 83 6.20 3.09 13.19
N LEU A 84 7.03 4.00 13.72
CA LEU A 84 7.97 3.74 14.80
C LEU A 84 7.42 4.22 16.16
N PRO A 85 7.76 3.51 17.27
CA PRO A 85 7.39 3.91 18.64
C PRO A 85 8.31 5.02 19.15
N MET A 86 8.11 6.24 18.68
CA MET A 86 8.87 7.42 19.09
C MET A 86 8.05 8.70 18.94
N ASP A 87 8.35 9.72 19.75
CA ASP A 87 7.69 11.01 19.65
C ASP A 87 8.18 11.81 18.45
N GLU A 88 7.29 12.57 17.85
CA GLU A 88 7.60 13.47 16.74
C GLU A 88 7.89 14.89 17.23
N GLU A 89 9.07 15.42 16.87
CA GLU A 89 9.54 16.77 17.23
C GLU A 89 9.57 17.75 16.03
N THR A 90 8.97 17.39 14.89
CA THR A 90 9.10 18.19 13.65
C THR A 90 8.32 19.49 13.66
N ASN A 91 7.32 19.65 14.52
CA ASN A 91 6.38 20.81 14.56
C ASN A 91 5.66 21.08 13.22
N LEU A 92 5.52 20.09 12.35
CA LEU A 92 4.80 20.21 11.09
C LEU A 92 3.28 20.34 11.32
N PRO A 93 2.54 21.03 10.44
CA PRO A 93 1.07 21.17 10.55
C PRO A 93 0.33 19.82 10.54
N TYR A 94 0.95 18.79 9.97
CA TYR A 94 0.43 17.43 9.87
C TYR A 94 1.21 16.42 10.73
N ARG A 95 1.91 16.90 11.76
CA ARG A 95 2.62 16.03 12.72
C ARG A 95 1.69 14.99 13.32
N SER A 96 2.27 13.95 13.86
CA SER A 96 1.56 12.88 14.57
C SER A 96 0.58 13.43 15.62
N LYS A 97 -0.63 12.89 15.62
CA LYS A 97 -1.65 13.11 16.64
C LYS A 97 -1.67 12.00 17.70
N ASN A 98 -0.84 10.99 17.52
CA ASN A 98 -0.70 9.83 18.39
C ASN A 98 0.62 9.93 19.16
N PRO A 99 0.63 10.43 20.42
CA PRO A 99 1.87 10.53 21.21
C PRO A 99 2.63 9.20 21.26
N GLY A 100 3.94 9.26 21.19
CA GLY A 100 4.79 8.09 21.20
C GLY A 100 4.82 7.29 19.89
N MET A 101 4.28 7.83 18.79
CA MET A 101 4.30 7.19 17.47
C MET A 101 4.61 8.22 16.38
N MET A 102 5.49 7.85 15.44
CA MET A 102 5.89 8.71 14.31
C MET A 102 6.23 7.89 13.08
N HIS A 103 5.84 8.35 11.89
CA HIS A 103 6.35 7.84 10.61
C HIS A 103 7.76 8.38 10.30
N ALA A 104 8.74 7.99 11.13
CA ALA A 104 10.12 8.45 10.97
C ALA A 104 10.89 7.70 9.87
N CYS A 105 10.47 6.49 9.50
CA CYS A 105 11.04 5.70 8.41
C CYS A 105 10.49 6.07 7.02
N GLY A 106 9.40 6.87 6.96
CA GLY A 106 8.81 7.31 5.69
C GLY A 106 7.82 6.33 5.06
N HIS A 107 7.32 5.34 5.80
CA HIS A 107 6.33 4.37 5.30
C HIS A 107 4.99 5.02 4.92
N ASP A 108 4.65 6.17 5.50
CA ASP A 108 3.57 7.05 5.03
C ASP A 108 3.74 7.48 3.58
N GLY A 109 4.98 7.82 3.20
CA GLY A 109 5.38 8.13 1.83
C GLY A 109 5.33 6.92 0.92
N HIS A 110 5.86 5.77 1.35
CA HIS A 110 5.81 4.52 0.58
C HIS A 110 4.37 4.10 0.29
N THR A 111 3.50 4.11 1.30
CA THR A 111 2.07 3.82 1.16
C THR A 111 1.40 4.79 0.19
N ALA A 112 1.62 6.09 0.32
CA ALA A 112 1.01 7.09 -0.56
C ALA A 112 1.50 6.98 -2.00
N MET A 113 2.79 6.73 -2.22
CA MET A 113 3.36 6.53 -3.56
C MET A 113 2.77 5.29 -4.23
N LEU A 114 2.65 4.18 -3.50
CA LEU A 114 2.06 2.96 -4.05
C LEU A 114 0.56 3.11 -4.35
N LEU A 115 -0.18 3.87 -3.53
CA LEU A 115 -1.56 4.25 -3.84
C LEU A 115 -1.66 5.08 -5.12
N GLY A 116 -0.77 6.05 -5.31
CA GLY A 116 -0.69 6.84 -6.54
C GLY A 116 -0.39 5.99 -7.77
N ALA A 117 0.55 5.06 -7.65
CA ALA A 117 0.86 4.10 -8.71
C ALA A 117 -0.34 3.18 -9.02
N ALA A 118 -1.01 2.67 -7.99
CA ALA A 118 -2.20 1.82 -8.14
C ALA A 118 -3.33 2.56 -8.85
N LYS A 119 -3.60 3.82 -8.48
CA LYS A 119 -4.59 4.67 -9.13
C LYS A 119 -4.28 4.84 -10.61
N TYR A 120 -3.05 5.24 -10.96
CA TYR A 120 -2.63 5.41 -12.34
C TYR A 120 -2.73 4.12 -13.15
N LEU A 121 -2.29 3.00 -12.61
CA LEU A 121 -2.36 1.70 -13.28
C LEU A 121 -3.80 1.23 -13.49
N ALA A 122 -4.68 1.43 -12.50
CA ALA A 122 -6.09 1.06 -12.58
C ALA A 122 -6.88 1.94 -13.57
N GLU A 123 -6.61 3.25 -13.60
CA GLU A 123 -7.22 4.19 -14.55
C GLU A 123 -6.82 3.88 -15.99
N THR A 124 -5.54 3.69 -16.24
CA THR A 124 -5.01 3.58 -17.61
C THR A 124 -5.05 2.16 -18.15
N ARG A 125 -4.72 1.18 -17.34
CA ARG A 125 -4.55 -0.24 -17.72
C ARG A 125 -3.68 -0.45 -18.96
N ASN A 126 -2.80 0.52 -19.26
CA ASN A 126 -1.99 0.58 -20.48
C ASN A 126 -0.72 -0.28 -20.37
N PHE A 127 -0.86 -1.50 -19.89
CA PHE A 127 0.22 -2.49 -19.75
C PHE A 127 -0.29 -3.89 -20.05
N ALA A 128 0.66 -4.82 -20.23
CA ALA A 128 0.39 -6.23 -20.45
C ALA A 128 0.66 -7.03 -19.15
N GLY A 129 -0.18 -8.02 -18.84
CA GLY A 129 -0.06 -8.83 -17.63
C GLY A 129 -0.80 -8.26 -16.44
N THR A 130 -0.33 -8.56 -15.23
CA THR A 130 -0.99 -8.20 -13.96
C THR A 130 -0.03 -7.46 -13.04
N ALA A 131 -0.47 -6.36 -12.46
CA ALA A 131 0.20 -5.68 -11.35
C ALA A 131 -0.49 -6.07 -10.04
N VAL A 132 0.29 -6.48 -9.06
CA VAL A 132 -0.16 -6.78 -7.70
C VAL A 132 0.46 -5.74 -6.77
N VAL A 133 -0.37 -4.93 -6.11
CA VAL A 133 0.06 -3.93 -5.13
C VAL A 133 -0.10 -4.50 -3.73
N ILE A 134 0.96 -4.47 -2.94
CA ILE A 134 1.06 -5.14 -1.65
C ILE A 134 1.37 -4.10 -0.58
N PHE A 135 0.45 -3.90 0.34
CA PHE A 135 0.60 -3.02 1.50
C PHE A 135 0.84 -3.89 2.74
N GLN A 136 2.08 -3.88 3.22
CA GLN A 136 2.56 -4.78 4.26
C GLN A 136 2.55 -4.10 5.64
N PRO A 137 2.02 -4.74 6.71
CA PRO A 137 2.21 -4.30 8.08
C PRO A 137 3.54 -4.81 8.64
N ALA A 138 3.96 -4.27 9.79
CA ALA A 138 5.00 -4.81 10.66
C ALA A 138 6.35 -5.07 9.96
N GLU A 139 6.84 -4.10 9.19
CA GLU A 139 8.19 -4.11 8.64
C GLU A 139 9.23 -3.88 9.75
N GLU A 140 8.94 -2.95 10.66
CA GLU A 140 9.79 -2.50 11.77
C GLU A 140 9.93 -3.57 12.89
N GLY A 141 10.41 -4.77 12.53
CA GLY A 141 10.70 -5.86 13.49
C GLY A 141 9.58 -6.86 13.76
N GLY A 142 8.37 -6.63 13.25
CA GLY A 142 7.23 -7.55 13.49
C GLY A 142 7.18 -8.76 12.56
N GLY A 143 7.93 -8.77 11.46
CA GLY A 143 7.98 -9.88 10.52
C GLY A 143 6.72 -10.06 9.66
N GLY A 144 6.03 -8.97 9.31
CA GLY A 144 4.77 -8.98 8.55
C GLY A 144 4.80 -9.79 7.27
N GLY A 145 5.91 -9.76 6.51
CA GLY A 145 6.09 -10.60 5.33
C GLY A 145 6.17 -12.10 5.64
N ARG A 146 6.73 -12.47 6.80
CA ARG A 146 6.77 -13.87 7.25
C ARG A 146 5.39 -14.36 7.66
N GLU A 147 4.62 -13.51 8.34
CA GLU A 147 3.26 -13.83 8.75
C GLU A 147 2.33 -13.99 7.55
N ALA A 148 2.46 -13.14 6.51
CA ALA A 148 1.74 -13.28 5.25
C ALA A 148 2.03 -14.63 4.57
N LYS A 149 3.30 -15.05 4.51
CA LYS A 149 3.67 -16.38 3.96
C LYS A 149 3.08 -17.53 4.77
N ARG A 150 3.08 -17.45 6.10
CA ARG A 150 2.49 -18.46 6.99
C ARG A 150 1.00 -18.63 6.75
N GLN A 151 0.28 -17.51 6.64
CA GLN A 151 -1.15 -17.51 6.39
C GLN A 151 -1.49 -18.14 5.04
N GLN A 152 -0.67 -17.91 4.01
CA GLN A 152 -0.82 -18.52 2.69
C GLN A 152 -0.63 -20.04 2.71
N GLN A 153 0.37 -20.54 3.44
CA GLN A 153 0.64 -21.98 3.55
C GLN A 153 -0.45 -22.73 4.32
N GLY A 154 -1.18 -22.05 5.22
CA GLY A 154 -2.25 -22.64 6.03
C GLY A 154 -3.66 -22.51 5.43
N SER A 155 -3.85 -21.70 4.40
CA SER A 155 -5.17 -21.44 3.83
C SER A 155 -5.27 -21.96 2.39
N LYS A 156 -6.41 -22.64 2.09
CA LYS A 156 -6.83 -22.97 0.71
C LYS A 156 -7.32 -21.73 -0.07
N LEU A 157 -7.08 -20.53 0.45
CA LEU A 157 -7.45 -19.27 -0.21
C LEU A 157 -6.56 -19.07 -1.44
N HIS A 158 -7.18 -18.95 -2.58
CA HIS A 158 -6.55 -18.43 -3.80
C HIS A 158 -6.21 -16.95 -3.56
N CYS A 159 -5.03 -16.71 -2.94
CA CYS A 159 -4.52 -15.36 -2.79
C CYS A 159 -3.72 -15.01 -4.05
N PRO A 160 -3.91 -13.83 -4.64
CA PRO A 160 -3.16 -13.35 -5.81
C PRO A 160 -1.62 -13.39 -5.63
N LEU A 161 -1.15 -13.39 -4.38
CA LEU A 161 0.26 -13.56 -4.02
C LEU A 161 0.84 -14.95 -4.37
N MET A 162 0.03 -15.97 -4.62
CA MET A 162 0.51 -17.29 -5.06
C MET A 162 1.03 -17.29 -6.51
N MET A 163 0.87 -16.19 -7.24
CA MET A 163 1.36 -16.03 -8.61
C MET A 163 2.72 -15.30 -8.67
N LEU A 164 3.28 -14.89 -7.54
CA LEU A 164 4.62 -14.29 -7.41
C LEU A 164 5.63 -15.32 -6.89
#